data_2c1f0eb8c7da9ac09946efdc083bf0e4
#
_entry.id   2c1f0eb8c7da9ac09946efdc083bf0e4
#
_cell.length_a   1.000
_cell.length_b   1.000
_cell.length_c   1.000
_cell.angle_alpha   90.00
_cell.angle_beta   90.00
_cell.angle_gamma   90.00
#
_symmetry.space_group_name_H-M   'P 1'
#
loop_
_entity.id
_entity.type
_entity.pdbx_description
1 polymer ?
#
loop_
_entity_poly.entity_id
_entity_poly.type
_entity_poly.pdbx_seq_one_letter_code
_entity_poly.pdbx_strand_id
1 'polypeptide(L)'
;MDAKEFASAYGEAFGPAAGLPLLFWYSDGPVRAVPKVEGCFFKALAEAREGSAVSLNAANIGCGGGKFYTGFAPMPPFVPAFVSQKEHYKQTPEMVLEFIGRLGVPEASGAWLNFARIDTPQAAEAFGTADGALFFVTPDILSGLVSWAVYDNNADDAVCVPFGSGCSAVVTQAVRELSLIHISEPTRPISI
;
A
#
# COMPACT_ATOMS: atom_id res chain seq x y z
N MET A 1 6.32 15.32 13.87
CA MET A 1 7.06 14.05 13.71
C MET A 1 7.59 13.98 12.29
N ASP A 2 8.84 13.67 12.10
CA ASP A 2 9.45 13.39 10.80
C ASP A 2 9.69 11.87 10.60
N ALA A 3 10.19 11.48 9.42
CA ALA A 3 10.43 10.07 9.08
C ALA A 3 11.41 9.37 10.04
N LYS A 4 12.43 10.10 10.51
CA LYS A 4 13.45 9.58 11.40
C LYS A 4 12.90 9.38 12.82
N GLU A 5 12.13 10.34 13.31
CA GLU A 5 11.44 10.24 14.60
C GLU A 5 10.46 9.07 14.61
N PHE A 6 9.67 8.90 13.51
CA PHE A 6 8.79 7.76 13.37
C PHE A 6 9.55 6.43 13.36
N ALA A 7 10.63 6.31 12.57
CA ALA A 7 11.41 5.09 12.49
C ALA A 7 12.03 4.72 13.87
N SER A 8 12.47 5.72 14.64
CA SER A 8 12.99 5.52 16.01
C SER A 8 11.90 5.00 16.95
N ALA A 9 10.75 5.67 17.00
CA ALA A 9 9.63 5.29 17.87
C ALA A 9 9.08 3.89 17.50
N TYR A 10 9.01 3.58 16.21
CA TYR A 10 8.60 2.26 15.73
C TYR A 10 9.60 1.17 16.17
N GLY A 11 10.90 1.43 16.02
CA GLY A 11 11.95 0.51 16.47
C GLY A 11 11.98 0.31 17.98
N GLU A 12 11.71 1.36 18.76
CA GLU A 12 11.60 1.28 20.22
C GLU A 12 10.40 0.44 20.67
N ALA A 13 9.25 0.61 19.99
CA ALA A 13 8.02 -0.10 20.34
C ALA A 13 8.04 -1.59 19.94
N PHE A 14 8.57 -1.92 18.78
CA PHE A 14 8.46 -3.27 18.19
C PHE A 14 9.81 -4.03 18.13
N GLY A 15 10.90 -3.37 18.50
CA GLY A 15 12.22 -3.97 18.53
C GLY A 15 12.89 -4.11 17.15
N PRO A 16 14.17 -4.51 17.12
CA PRO A 16 15.00 -4.51 15.92
C PRO A 16 14.60 -5.56 14.88
N ALA A 17 13.80 -6.55 15.26
CA ALA A 17 13.26 -7.56 14.34
C ALA A 17 12.08 -7.05 13.51
N ALA A 18 11.49 -5.92 13.91
CA ALA A 18 10.44 -5.28 13.15
C ALA A 18 11.04 -4.58 11.92
N GLY A 19 10.74 -5.08 10.73
CA GLY A 19 11.18 -4.45 9.49
C GLY A 19 10.57 -3.06 9.33
N LEU A 20 11.39 -2.06 9.00
CA LEU A 20 10.92 -0.70 8.78
C LEU A 20 9.90 -0.64 7.63
N PRO A 21 8.85 0.19 7.74
CA PRO A 21 7.83 0.30 6.71
C PRO A 21 8.37 0.94 5.43
N LEU A 22 7.68 0.66 4.32
CA LEU A 22 7.85 1.37 3.06
C LEU A 22 6.79 2.45 2.96
N LEU A 23 7.19 3.69 2.71
CA LEU A 23 6.28 4.71 2.21
C LEU A 23 6.02 4.48 0.73
N PHE A 24 4.81 4.82 0.27
CA PHE A 24 4.51 4.88 -1.14
C PHE A 24 3.76 6.16 -1.50
N TRP A 25 3.97 6.65 -2.72
CA TRP A 25 3.34 7.85 -3.26
C TRP A 25 3.36 7.86 -4.78
N TYR A 26 2.38 8.52 -5.36
CA TYR A 26 2.37 8.80 -6.79
C TYR A 26 3.12 10.11 -7.09
N SER A 27 3.72 10.20 -8.28
CA SER A 27 4.42 11.39 -8.77
C SER A 27 4.52 11.40 -10.30
N ASP A 28 4.87 12.56 -10.87
CA ASP A 28 5.06 12.72 -12.31
C ASP A 28 6.41 12.16 -12.80
N GLY A 29 7.39 12.02 -11.91
CA GLY A 29 8.72 11.50 -12.22
C GLY A 29 9.14 10.39 -11.27
N PRO A 30 10.02 9.46 -11.74
CA PRO A 30 10.52 8.39 -10.89
C PRO A 30 11.58 8.89 -9.92
N VAL A 31 11.59 8.33 -8.72
CA VAL A 31 12.72 8.44 -7.79
C VAL A 31 13.88 7.55 -8.24
N ARG A 32 13.58 6.29 -8.57
CA ARG A 32 14.50 5.33 -9.16
C ARG A 32 13.68 4.33 -10.00
N ALA A 33 13.64 4.55 -11.32
CA ALA A 33 13.01 3.61 -12.25
C ALA A 33 13.76 2.27 -12.24
N VAL A 34 13.02 1.17 -12.17
CA VAL A 34 13.57 -0.18 -12.24
C VAL A 34 13.23 -0.84 -13.59
N PRO A 35 14.01 -1.85 -14.03
CA PRO A 35 13.66 -2.67 -15.18
C PRO A 35 12.27 -3.30 -15.02
N LYS A 36 11.71 -3.82 -16.11
CA LYS A 36 10.44 -4.53 -16.09
C LYS A 36 10.50 -5.69 -15.08
N VAL A 37 9.57 -5.67 -14.15
CA VAL A 37 9.44 -6.69 -13.10
C VAL A 37 8.70 -7.90 -13.66
N GLU A 38 9.41 -8.99 -13.86
CA GLU A 38 8.80 -10.23 -14.33
C GLU A 38 7.98 -10.91 -13.22
N GLY A 39 6.72 -11.21 -13.52
CA GLY A 39 5.77 -11.79 -12.57
C GLY A 39 5.17 -10.77 -11.62
N CYS A 40 5.06 -11.11 -10.34
CA CYS A 40 4.41 -10.26 -9.34
C CYS A 40 5.26 -9.02 -9.01
N PHE A 41 4.64 -7.84 -8.97
CA PHE A 41 5.33 -6.58 -8.65
C PHE A 41 5.87 -6.52 -7.21
N PHE A 42 5.39 -7.37 -6.31
CA PHE A 42 5.98 -7.54 -4.98
C PHE A 42 7.48 -7.87 -4.99
N LYS A 43 7.99 -8.43 -6.10
CA LYS A 43 9.44 -8.64 -6.24
C LYS A 43 10.23 -7.34 -6.18
N ALA A 44 9.68 -6.26 -6.74
CA ALA A 44 10.31 -4.94 -6.66
C ALA A 44 10.29 -4.39 -5.23
N LEU A 45 9.26 -4.69 -4.44
CA LEU A 45 9.18 -4.24 -3.05
C LEU A 45 10.26 -4.90 -2.17
N ALA A 46 10.79 -6.06 -2.56
CA ALA A 46 11.94 -6.65 -1.85
C ALA A 46 13.17 -5.73 -1.92
N GLU A 47 13.46 -5.13 -3.08
CA GLU A 47 14.54 -4.14 -3.22
C GLU A 47 14.30 -2.90 -2.34
N ALA A 48 13.04 -2.43 -2.29
CA ALA A 48 12.69 -1.29 -1.44
C ALA A 48 12.91 -1.59 0.05
N ARG A 49 12.58 -2.81 0.49
CA ARG A 49 12.84 -3.26 1.87
C ARG A 49 14.32 -3.28 2.24
N GLU A 50 15.20 -3.53 1.28
CA GLU A 50 16.67 -3.48 1.45
C GLU A 50 17.22 -2.04 1.39
N GLY A 51 16.36 -1.03 1.26
CA GLY A 51 16.73 0.39 1.28
C GLY A 51 16.97 1.02 -0.09
N SER A 52 16.72 0.31 -1.19
CA SER A 52 16.80 0.86 -2.54
C SER A 52 15.40 1.33 -2.99
N ALA A 53 15.19 2.63 -3.12
CA ALA A 53 13.92 3.14 -3.65
C ALA A 53 13.56 2.50 -4.99
N VAL A 54 12.26 2.32 -5.25
CA VAL A 54 11.73 1.68 -6.46
C VAL A 54 10.60 2.51 -7.02
N SER A 55 10.63 2.77 -8.34
CA SER A 55 9.57 3.46 -9.05
C SER A 55 8.95 2.53 -10.10
N LEU A 56 7.64 2.37 -10.01
CA LEU A 56 6.84 1.50 -10.86
C LEU A 56 5.83 2.29 -11.68
N ASN A 57 5.52 1.79 -12.87
CA ASN A 57 4.48 2.34 -13.74
C ASN A 57 3.88 1.26 -14.66
N ALA A 58 2.99 1.65 -15.56
CA ALA A 58 2.37 0.74 -16.52
C ALA A 58 3.37 -0.05 -17.38
N ALA A 59 4.55 0.51 -17.68
CA ALA A 59 5.53 -0.13 -18.56
C ALA A 59 6.36 -1.20 -17.82
N ASN A 60 6.70 -0.95 -16.54
CA ASN A 60 7.61 -1.85 -15.81
C ASN A 60 6.90 -2.80 -14.82
N ILE A 61 5.62 -2.64 -14.51
CA ILE A 61 4.83 -3.66 -13.82
C ILE A 61 4.50 -4.79 -14.79
N GLY A 62 5.00 -6.01 -14.53
CA GLY A 62 4.79 -7.17 -15.42
C GLY A 62 3.41 -7.80 -15.31
N CYS A 63 2.78 -7.81 -14.14
CA CYS A 63 1.50 -8.50 -13.91
C CYS A 63 0.28 -7.61 -14.13
N GLY A 64 -0.76 -8.16 -14.78
CA GLY A 64 -2.01 -7.42 -15.07
C GLY A 64 -2.77 -6.99 -13.80
N GLY A 65 -2.80 -7.85 -12.78
CA GLY A 65 -3.41 -7.51 -11.49
C GLY A 65 -2.69 -6.35 -10.79
N GLY A 66 -1.35 -6.36 -10.80
CA GLY A 66 -0.56 -5.25 -10.25
C GLY A 66 -0.86 -3.93 -10.96
N LYS A 67 -0.89 -3.91 -12.30
CA LYS A 67 -1.25 -2.70 -13.06
C LYS A 67 -2.65 -2.20 -12.73
N PHE A 68 -3.61 -3.11 -12.62
CA PHE A 68 -4.98 -2.77 -12.29
C PHE A 68 -5.11 -2.17 -10.89
N TYR A 69 -4.64 -2.90 -9.86
CA TYR A 69 -4.79 -2.46 -8.47
C TYR A 69 -3.92 -1.24 -8.10
N THR A 70 -2.96 -0.88 -8.91
CA THR A 70 -2.20 0.37 -8.80
C THR A 70 -2.75 1.49 -9.70
N GLY A 71 -3.88 1.29 -10.35
CA GLY A 71 -4.56 2.31 -11.16
C GLY A 71 -3.93 2.59 -12.52
N PHE A 72 -2.91 1.82 -12.94
CA PHE A 72 -2.21 2.06 -14.21
C PHE A 72 -2.85 1.39 -15.44
N ALA A 73 -3.82 0.53 -15.25
CA ALA A 73 -4.52 -0.14 -16.35
C ALA A 73 -5.92 -0.58 -15.94
N PRO A 74 -6.85 -0.73 -16.88
CA PRO A 74 -8.16 -1.31 -16.61
C PRO A 74 -8.03 -2.78 -16.15
N MET A 75 -9.07 -3.28 -15.50
CA MET A 75 -9.13 -4.66 -15.03
C MET A 75 -9.02 -5.65 -16.20
N PRO A 76 -8.04 -6.57 -16.18
CA PRO A 76 -7.97 -7.62 -17.18
C PRO A 76 -9.23 -8.53 -17.10
N PRO A 77 -9.83 -8.92 -18.24
CA PRO A 77 -11.08 -9.70 -18.26
C PRO A 77 -11.02 -11.05 -17.54
N PHE A 78 -9.82 -11.62 -17.42
CA PHE A 78 -9.62 -12.93 -16.79
C PHE A 78 -9.57 -12.85 -15.24
N VAL A 79 -9.42 -11.66 -14.65
CA VAL A 79 -9.21 -11.49 -13.20
C VAL A 79 -10.31 -12.13 -12.35
N PRO A 80 -11.61 -11.98 -12.63
CA PRO A 80 -12.64 -12.59 -11.78
C PRO A 80 -12.55 -14.12 -11.74
N ALA A 81 -12.35 -14.76 -12.88
CA ALA A 81 -12.20 -16.21 -12.96
C ALA A 81 -10.87 -16.67 -12.33
N PHE A 82 -9.78 -15.94 -12.56
CA PHE A 82 -8.47 -16.29 -12.01
C PHE A 82 -8.47 -16.22 -10.47
N VAL A 83 -8.97 -15.12 -9.90
CA VAL A 83 -9.00 -14.90 -8.44
C VAL A 83 -9.91 -15.90 -7.73
N SER A 84 -11.02 -16.31 -8.35
CA SER A 84 -11.94 -17.30 -7.75
C SER A 84 -11.51 -18.74 -8.01
N GLN A 85 -11.22 -19.12 -9.26
CA GLN A 85 -11.03 -20.51 -9.66
C GLN A 85 -9.57 -21.02 -9.57
N LYS A 86 -8.58 -20.10 -9.54
CA LYS A 86 -7.15 -20.44 -9.45
C LYS A 86 -6.55 -20.06 -8.11
N GLU A 87 -6.80 -18.85 -7.63
CA GLU A 87 -6.26 -18.36 -6.36
C GLU A 87 -7.17 -18.67 -5.17
N HIS A 88 -8.45 -18.98 -5.40
CA HIS A 88 -9.45 -19.31 -4.39
C HIS A 88 -9.65 -18.25 -3.29
N TYR A 89 -9.43 -16.96 -3.59
CA TYR A 89 -9.70 -15.87 -2.65
C TYR A 89 -11.19 -15.56 -2.46
N LYS A 90 -11.99 -15.86 -3.47
CA LYS A 90 -13.46 -15.77 -3.45
C LYS A 90 -14.06 -17.03 -4.07
N GLN A 91 -15.26 -17.39 -3.67
CA GLN A 91 -15.92 -18.61 -4.12
C GLN A 91 -16.30 -18.57 -5.60
N THR A 92 -16.77 -17.40 -6.08
CA THR A 92 -17.23 -17.24 -7.45
C THR A 92 -16.67 -15.99 -8.12
N PRO A 93 -16.65 -15.91 -9.48
CA PRO A 93 -16.25 -14.71 -10.20
C PRO A 93 -17.12 -13.48 -9.87
N GLU A 94 -18.42 -13.68 -9.63
CA GLU A 94 -19.36 -12.61 -9.27
C GLU A 94 -18.98 -11.98 -7.93
N MET A 95 -18.59 -12.78 -6.94
CA MET A 95 -18.08 -12.28 -5.65
C MET A 95 -16.79 -11.48 -5.81
N VAL A 96 -15.95 -11.83 -6.79
CA VAL A 96 -14.75 -11.04 -7.11
C VAL A 96 -15.14 -9.68 -7.68
N LEU A 97 -16.09 -9.65 -8.63
CA LEU A 97 -16.58 -8.40 -9.23
C LEU A 97 -17.23 -7.50 -8.18
N GLU A 98 -18.05 -8.06 -7.30
CA GLU A 98 -18.67 -7.31 -6.20
C GLU A 98 -17.60 -6.74 -5.26
N PHE A 99 -16.59 -7.53 -4.89
CA PHE A 99 -15.48 -7.07 -4.07
C PHE A 99 -14.70 -5.92 -4.74
N ILE A 100 -14.34 -6.07 -6.01
CA ILE A 100 -13.63 -5.03 -6.78
C ILE A 100 -14.49 -3.76 -6.89
N GLY A 101 -15.79 -3.89 -7.12
CA GLY A 101 -16.71 -2.77 -7.17
C GLY A 101 -16.78 -2.00 -5.84
N ARG A 102 -16.79 -2.71 -4.71
CA ARG A 102 -16.74 -2.08 -3.38
C ARG A 102 -15.37 -1.49 -3.06
N LEU A 103 -14.31 -2.12 -3.55
CA LEU A 103 -12.96 -1.64 -3.35
C LEU A 103 -12.71 -0.30 -4.03
N GLY A 104 -13.35 -0.06 -5.19
CA GLY A 104 -13.28 1.22 -5.88
C GLY A 104 -11.84 1.55 -6.29
N VAL A 105 -11.21 0.69 -7.10
CA VAL A 105 -9.82 0.90 -7.55
C VAL A 105 -9.68 2.27 -8.22
N PRO A 106 -8.92 3.22 -7.67
CA PRO A 106 -8.74 4.53 -8.27
C PRO A 106 -7.84 4.47 -9.50
N GLU A 107 -7.93 5.46 -10.37
CA GLU A 107 -6.89 5.72 -11.35
C GLU A 107 -5.62 6.24 -10.66
N ALA A 108 -4.45 5.95 -11.25
CA ALA A 108 -3.19 6.45 -10.73
C ALA A 108 -3.17 7.99 -10.77
N SER A 109 -2.87 8.62 -9.65
CA SER A 109 -2.81 10.09 -9.53
C SER A 109 -1.51 10.69 -10.09
N GLY A 110 -0.56 9.87 -10.58
CA GLY A 110 0.69 10.29 -11.19
C GLY A 110 1.22 9.25 -12.17
N ALA A 111 2.25 9.60 -12.92
CA ALA A 111 2.86 8.72 -13.92
C ALA A 111 3.68 7.57 -13.31
N TRP A 112 4.08 7.69 -12.04
CA TRP A 112 4.91 6.75 -11.30
C TRP A 112 4.37 6.51 -9.90
N LEU A 113 4.45 5.27 -9.44
CA LEU A 113 4.22 4.84 -8.07
C LEU A 113 5.57 4.50 -7.44
N ASN A 114 5.96 5.26 -6.44
CA ASN A 114 7.25 5.12 -5.77
C ASN A 114 7.09 4.37 -4.45
N PHE A 115 8.12 3.61 -4.09
CA PHE A 115 8.26 2.95 -2.81
C PHE A 115 9.66 3.22 -2.26
N ALA A 116 9.76 3.61 -1.00
CA ALA A 116 11.05 3.77 -0.34
C ALA A 116 10.92 3.43 1.15
N ARG A 117 11.94 2.77 1.70
CA ARG A 117 11.98 2.48 3.13
C ARG A 117 12.10 3.77 3.92
N ILE A 118 11.37 3.88 5.03
CA ILE A 118 11.16 5.13 5.77
C ILE A 118 12.46 5.82 6.22
N ASP A 119 13.54 5.09 6.38
CA ASP A 119 14.86 5.60 6.79
C ASP A 119 15.72 6.11 5.61
N THR A 120 15.18 6.12 4.38
CA THR A 120 15.88 6.63 3.19
C THR A 120 15.63 8.12 2.97
N PRO A 121 16.56 8.85 2.30
CA PRO A 121 16.34 10.25 1.97
C PRO A 121 15.07 10.51 1.18
N GLN A 122 14.74 9.63 0.23
CA GLN A 122 13.55 9.72 -0.62
C GLN A 122 12.26 9.63 0.20
N ALA A 123 12.22 8.72 1.17
CA ALA A 123 11.08 8.60 2.08
C ALA A 123 10.98 9.80 3.02
N ALA A 124 12.11 10.36 3.47
CA ALA A 124 12.12 11.56 4.30
C ALA A 124 11.52 12.78 3.56
N GLU A 125 11.81 12.95 2.26
CA GLU A 125 11.23 14.00 1.43
C GLU A 125 9.71 13.80 1.23
N ALA A 126 9.24 12.56 1.09
CA ALA A 126 7.84 12.22 0.85
C ALA A 126 7.00 12.09 2.13
N PHE A 127 7.59 12.06 3.32
CA PHE A 127 6.92 11.65 4.57
C PHE A 127 5.62 12.40 4.87
N GLY A 128 5.59 13.70 4.61
CA GLY A 128 4.40 14.54 4.85
C GLY A 128 3.33 14.48 3.74
N THR A 129 3.64 13.87 2.60
CA THR A 129 2.79 13.85 1.40
C THR A 129 2.61 12.46 0.82
N ALA A 130 3.14 11.42 1.47
CA ALA A 130 3.00 10.05 1.04
C ALA A 130 1.52 9.62 1.06
N ASP A 131 1.13 8.82 0.06
CA ASP A 131 -0.23 8.25 -0.04
C ASP A 131 -0.46 7.11 0.98
N GLY A 132 0.59 6.59 1.59
CA GLY A 132 0.48 5.59 2.64
C GLY A 132 1.79 4.90 2.99
N ALA A 133 1.68 3.96 3.93
CA ALA A 133 2.79 3.14 4.39
C ALA A 133 2.44 1.66 4.37
N LEU A 134 3.41 0.82 3.97
CA LEU A 134 3.32 -0.63 3.96
C LEU A 134 4.18 -1.23 5.05
N PHE A 135 3.56 -2.02 5.91
CA PHE A 135 4.22 -2.77 6.96
C PHE A 135 4.28 -4.26 6.61
N PHE A 136 5.46 -4.84 6.62
CA PHE A 136 5.69 -6.29 6.48
C PHE A 136 6.02 -6.86 7.86
N VAL A 137 5.01 -7.33 8.55
CA VAL A 137 5.09 -7.59 9.99
C VAL A 137 4.60 -8.98 10.38
N THR A 138 5.00 -9.44 11.55
CA THR A 138 4.45 -10.63 12.20
C THR A 138 3.06 -10.35 12.77
N PRO A 139 2.26 -11.38 13.08
CA PRO A 139 0.96 -11.20 13.74
C PRO A 139 1.02 -10.41 15.04
N ASP A 140 2.07 -10.56 15.83
CA ASP A 140 2.23 -9.83 17.10
C ASP A 140 2.42 -8.32 16.88
N ILE A 141 3.27 -7.96 15.91
CA ILE A 141 3.48 -6.55 15.54
C ILE A 141 2.20 -5.98 14.92
N LEU A 142 1.49 -6.74 14.10
CA LEU A 142 0.19 -6.33 13.55
C LEU A 142 -0.81 -6.01 14.67
N SER A 143 -0.89 -6.86 15.70
CA SER A 143 -1.74 -6.62 16.88
C SER A 143 -1.37 -5.31 17.58
N GLY A 144 -0.08 -5.01 17.74
CA GLY A 144 0.39 -3.75 18.30
C GLY A 144 0.02 -2.53 17.42
N LEU A 145 0.17 -2.64 16.09
CA LEU A 145 -0.22 -1.59 15.15
C LEU A 145 -1.74 -1.32 15.18
N VAL A 146 -2.55 -2.37 15.28
CA VAL A 146 -4.01 -2.22 15.48
C VAL A 146 -4.30 -1.48 16.77
N SER A 147 -3.61 -1.82 17.85
CA SER A 147 -3.77 -1.13 19.15
C SER A 147 -3.37 0.35 19.04
N TRP A 148 -2.34 0.68 18.29
CA TRP A 148 -1.97 2.08 18.03
C TRP A 148 -3.05 2.83 17.23
N ALA A 149 -3.58 2.20 16.19
CA ALA A 149 -4.58 2.82 15.33
C ALA A 149 -5.88 3.18 16.07
N VAL A 150 -6.21 2.49 17.15
CA VAL A 150 -7.43 2.70 17.95
C VAL A 150 -7.16 3.39 19.29
N TYR A 151 -5.90 3.72 19.61
CA TYR A 151 -5.53 4.20 20.94
C TYR A 151 -6.14 5.56 21.29
N ASP A 152 -6.19 6.47 20.32
CA ASP A 152 -6.64 7.84 20.52
C ASP A 152 -7.94 8.18 19.75
N ASN A 153 -8.59 7.18 19.17
CA ASN A 153 -9.86 7.35 18.49
C ASN A 153 -10.81 6.17 18.73
N ASN A 154 -12.12 6.43 18.61
CA ASN A 154 -13.18 5.44 18.71
C ASN A 154 -13.91 5.25 17.37
N ALA A 155 -13.24 5.49 16.24
CA ALA A 155 -13.85 5.28 14.94
C ALA A 155 -14.07 3.78 14.69
N ASP A 156 -15.29 3.41 14.30
CA ASP A 156 -15.66 2.01 14.02
C ASP A 156 -14.87 1.43 12.84
N ASP A 157 -14.34 2.29 11.98
CA ASP A 157 -13.57 1.99 10.78
C ASP A 157 -12.06 2.32 10.89
N ALA A 158 -11.56 2.58 12.12
CA ALA A 158 -10.13 2.82 12.35
C ALA A 158 -9.23 1.67 11.84
N VAL A 159 -9.75 0.45 11.80
CA VAL A 159 -9.09 -0.73 11.24
C VAL A 159 -10.05 -1.46 10.31
N CYS A 160 -9.76 -1.44 9.00
CA CYS A 160 -10.50 -2.16 7.99
C CYS A 160 -9.70 -3.35 7.46
N VAL A 161 -10.32 -4.51 7.34
CA VAL A 161 -9.69 -5.74 6.82
C VAL A 161 -10.50 -6.30 5.64
N PRO A 162 -10.59 -5.61 4.51
CA PRO A 162 -11.21 -6.17 3.32
C PRO A 162 -10.32 -7.25 2.74
N PHE A 163 -10.78 -8.50 2.77
CA PHE A 163 -10.00 -9.65 2.33
C PHE A 163 -10.02 -9.79 0.81
N GLY A 164 -8.86 -9.59 0.19
CA GLY A 164 -8.62 -9.75 -1.24
C GLY A 164 -7.22 -10.30 -1.53
N SER A 165 -6.78 -10.20 -2.78
CA SER A 165 -5.39 -10.52 -3.13
C SER A 165 -4.42 -9.51 -2.51
N GLY A 166 -3.15 -9.91 -2.31
CA GLY A 166 -2.13 -8.98 -1.81
C GLY A 166 -2.03 -7.68 -2.62
N CYS A 167 -2.18 -7.77 -3.96
CA CYS A 167 -2.15 -6.60 -4.84
C CYS A 167 -3.27 -5.59 -4.53
N SER A 168 -4.46 -6.04 -4.14
CA SER A 168 -5.58 -5.16 -3.81
C SER A 168 -5.41 -4.44 -2.48
N ALA A 169 -4.64 -5.03 -1.56
CA ALA A 169 -4.44 -4.48 -0.23
C ALA A 169 -3.31 -3.42 -0.17
N VAL A 170 -2.30 -3.53 -1.05
CA VAL A 170 -1.06 -2.75 -0.94
C VAL A 170 -1.26 -1.26 -1.21
N VAL A 171 -1.99 -0.91 -2.23
CA VAL A 171 -2.15 0.50 -2.66
C VAL A 171 -3.61 0.92 -2.65
N THR A 172 -4.47 0.15 -3.31
CA THR A 172 -5.88 0.54 -3.53
C THR A 172 -6.61 0.89 -2.24
N GLN A 173 -6.45 0.08 -1.20
CA GLN A 173 -7.17 0.31 0.06
C GLN A 173 -6.66 1.56 0.77
N ALA A 174 -5.36 1.76 0.85
CA ALA A 174 -4.79 2.93 1.50
C ALA A 174 -5.20 4.24 0.79
N VAL A 175 -5.13 4.28 -0.54
CA VAL A 175 -5.54 5.45 -1.34
C VAL A 175 -7.04 5.73 -1.20
N ARG A 176 -7.87 4.68 -1.17
CA ARG A 176 -9.31 4.81 -0.95
C ARG A 176 -9.63 5.42 0.42
N GLU A 177 -9.01 4.94 1.49
CA GLU A 177 -9.25 5.44 2.85
C GLU A 177 -8.83 6.91 2.98
N LEU A 178 -7.71 7.31 2.39
CA LEU A 178 -7.32 8.72 2.31
C LEU A 178 -8.36 9.57 1.56
N SER A 179 -8.96 9.06 0.51
CA SER A 179 -10.03 9.74 -0.23
C SER A 179 -11.29 9.93 0.61
N LEU A 180 -11.62 8.99 1.48
CA LEU A 180 -12.76 9.09 2.41
C LEU A 180 -12.50 10.12 3.53
N ILE A 181 -11.28 10.20 4.04
CA ILE A 181 -10.88 11.21 5.04
C ILE A 181 -10.96 12.62 4.45
N HIS A 182 -10.62 12.82 3.18
CA HIS A 182 -10.76 14.10 2.49
C HIS A 182 -12.23 14.55 2.30
N ILE A 183 -13.17 13.63 2.32
CA ILE A 183 -14.61 13.93 2.18
C ILE A 183 -15.24 14.33 3.52
N SER A 184 -14.74 13.83 4.65
CA SER A 184 -15.42 13.94 5.93
C SER A 184 -14.86 14.96 6.92
N GLU A 185 -13.58 15.35 6.89
CA GLU A 185 -13.08 16.50 7.69
C GLU A 185 -11.69 17.00 7.24
N PRO A 186 -11.44 18.34 7.30
CA PRO A 186 -10.09 18.85 7.15
C PRO A 186 -9.29 18.61 8.43
N THR A 187 -8.23 17.84 8.29
CA THR A 187 -7.06 17.81 9.19
C THR A 187 -7.33 17.57 10.68
N ARG A 188 -7.38 16.31 11.08
CA ARG A 188 -6.78 15.97 12.37
C ARG A 188 -5.36 15.49 12.11
N PRO A 189 -4.33 16.15 12.63
CA PRO A 189 -3.01 15.55 12.70
C PRO A 189 -3.13 14.26 13.49
N ILE A 190 -2.57 13.17 12.99
CA ILE A 190 -2.36 11.96 13.79
C ILE A 190 -1.42 12.39 14.92
N SER A 191 -2.00 12.66 16.08
CA SER A 191 -1.23 12.85 17.31
C SER A 191 -0.89 11.46 17.79
N ILE A 192 0.35 11.05 17.64
CA ILE A 192 0.93 9.89 18.33
C ILE A 192 1.34 10.34 19.72
#